data_994a838a7ddd975116165f750eb914bb
#
_entry.id   994a838a7ddd975116165f750eb914bb
#
_cell.length_a   1.000
_cell.length_b   1.000
_cell.length_c   1.000
_cell.angle_alpha   90.00
_cell.angle_beta   90.00
_cell.angle_gamma   90.00
#
_symmetry.space_group_name_H-M   'P 1'
#
loop_
_entity.id
_entity.type
_entity.pdbx_description
1 polymer ?
#
loop_
_entity_poly.entity_id
_entity_poly.type
_entity_poly.pdbx_seq_one_letter_code
_entity_poly.pdbx_strand_id
1 'polypeptide(L)'
;TSEGYKKTRDILREKKLVTVCEEAGCPNVGECWSAGHATMMIMGEICTRGCTFCNVATGKPQTLDAFEPGKVAHAVAELGLKHVVVTSVDRDDLADGGAEHFAQTIRAIRHRSPGTTIEILTPDFLKCPASALETVVEARPDVFNHNLETVPGLYLEVRPGARYFHSLRLLQKVKELDPTMFTKSGIMVGLG
;
A
#
# COMPACT_ATOMS: atom_id res chain seq x y z
N THR A 1 13.19 12.35 -19.48
CA THR A 1 12.21 11.28 -19.20
C THR A 1 12.50 10.09 -20.08
N SER A 2 12.87 8.94 -19.47
CA SER A 2 13.18 7.70 -20.18
C SER A 2 11.94 7.15 -20.90
N GLU A 3 12.16 6.26 -21.87
CA GLU A 3 11.07 5.57 -22.58
C GLU A 3 10.24 4.72 -21.63
N GLY A 4 10.87 4.05 -20.64
CA GLY A 4 10.21 3.30 -19.59
C GLY A 4 9.27 4.16 -18.73
N TYR A 5 9.68 5.37 -18.37
CA TYR A 5 8.83 6.32 -17.66
C TYR A 5 7.56 6.66 -18.44
N LYS A 6 7.70 6.99 -19.72
CA LYS A 6 6.55 7.35 -20.58
C LYS A 6 5.57 6.19 -20.70
N LYS A 7 6.08 4.99 -20.97
CA LYS A 7 5.27 3.77 -21.07
C LYS A 7 4.47 3.51 -19.78
N THR A 8 5.15 3.57 -18.62
CA THR A 8 4.49 3.35 -17.31
C THR A 8 3.38 4.37 -17.07
N ARG A 9 3.67 5.65 -17.27
CA ARG A 9 2.69 6.73 -17.12
C ARG A 9 1.45 6.52 -18.00
N ASP A 10 1.67 6.18 -19.28
CA ASP A 10 0.57 6.07 -20.24
C ASP A 10 -0.34 4.88 -19.91
N ILE A 11 0.21 3.74 -19.49
CA ILE A 11 -0.55 2.58 -19.00
C ILE A 11 -1.37 2.90 -17.76
N LEU A 12 -0.77 3.58 -16.78
CA LEU A 12 -1.46 3.97 -15.55
C LEU A 12 -2.66 4.89 -15.82
N ARG A 13 -2.48 5.87 -16.71
CA ARG A 13 -3.55 6.80 -17.12
C ARG A 13 -4.68 6.11 -17.88
N GLU A 14 -4.34 5.22 -18.83
CA GLU A 14 -5.32 4.43 -19.57
C GLU A 14 -6.22 3.62 -18.63
N LYS A 15 -5.62 2.99 -17.61
CA LYS A 15 -6.32 2.13 -16.66
C LYS A 15 -6.91 2.90 -15.47
N LYS A 16 -6.73 4.22 -15.41
CA LYS A 16 -7.18 5.08 -14.30
C LYS A 16 -6.67 4.58 -12.94
N LEU A 17 -5.39 4.19 -12.90
CA LEU A 17 -4.72 3.73 -11.68
C LEU A 17 -3.93 4.88 -11.06
N VAL A 18 -3.91 4.91 -9.73
CA VAL A 18 -3.19 5.90 -8.92
C VAL A 18 -1.88 5.29 -8.43
N THR A 19 -0.82 6.11 -8.43
CA THR A 19 0.46 5.73 -7.84
C THR A 19 0.90 6.74 -6.80
N VAL A 20 1.43 6.24 -5.67
CA VAL A 20 2.10 7.10 -4.68
C VAL A 20 3.28 7.85 -5.28
N CYS A 21 3.91 7.27 -6.31
CA CYS A 21 5.05 7.90 -7.00
C CYS A 21 4.68 9.27 -7.61
N GLU A 22 3.45 9.42 -8.14
CA GLU A 22 2.94 10.67 -8.68
C GLU A 22 2.33 11.54 -7.58
N GLU A 23 1.45 11.00 -6.73
CA GLU A 23 0.76 11.71 -5.66
C GLU A 23 1.73 12.35 -4.63
N ALA A 24 2.78 11.63 -4.27
CA ALA A 24 3.82 12.13 -3.36
C ALA A 24 4.88 12.99 -4.05
N GLY A 25 4.82 13.18 -5.37
CA GLY A 25 5.84 13.93 -6.12
C GLY A 25 7.25 13.33 -5.95
N CYS A 26 7.35 11.98 -5.96
CA CYS A 26 8.60 11.28 -5.64
C CYS A 26 9.73 11.63 -6.62
N PRO A 27 10.89 12.12 -6.13
CA PRO A 27 12.01 12.50 -7.00
C PRO A 27 12.63 11.30 -7.75
N ASN A 28 12.43 10.08 -7.24
CA ASN A 28 13.03 8.86 -7.78
C ASN A 28 12.12 8.13 -8.79
N VAL A 29 10.94 8.67 -9.11
CA VAL A 29 9.95 8.00 -9.98
C VAL A 29 10.53 7.56 -11.33
N GLY A 30 11.37 8.38 -11.94
CA GLY A 30 11.98 8.06 -13.23
C GLY A 30 12.92 6.87 -13.18
N GLU A 31 13.72 6.75 -12.11
CA GLU A 31 14.65 5.64 -11.89
C GLU A 31 13.88 4.35 -11.56
N CYS A 32 12.96 4.41 -10.58
CA CYS A 32 12.17 3.25 -10.16
C CYS A 32 11.38 2.63 -11.31
N TRP A 33 10.66 3.45 -12.07
CA TRP A 33 9.87 2.96 -13.20
C TRP A 33 10.73 2.39 -14.32
N SER A 34 11.92 2.98 -14.57
CA SER A 34 12.88 2.43 -15.52
C SER A 34 13.48 1.10 -15.08
N ALA A 35 13.59 0.87 -13.78
CA ALA A 35 14.08 -0.38 -13.19
C ALA A 35 12.99 -1.48 -13.08
N GLY A 36 11.75 -1.18 -13.44
CA GLY A 36 10.61 -2.10 -13.32
C GLY A 36 10.04 -2.21 -11.90
N HIS A 37 10.10 -1.11 -11.14
CA HIS A 37 9.55 -1.00 -9.80
C HIS A 37 8.48 0.09 -9.79
N ALA A 38 7.31 -0.18 -9.19
CA ALA A 38 6.25 0.81 -9.01
C ALA A 38 5.50 0.62 -7.69
N THR A 39 4.92 1.71 -7.18
CA THR A 39 4.05 1.68 -6.00
C THR A 39 2.64 2.06 -6.43
N MET A 40 1.74 1.08 -6.42
CA MET A 40 0.33 1.24 -6.75
C MET A 40 -0.44 1.64 -5.49
N MET A 41 -1.30 2.65 -5.60
CA MET A 41 -2.21 3.04 -4.54
C MET A 41 -3.62 2.58 -4.89
N ILE A 42 -4.18 1.73 -4.06
CA ILE A 42 -5.53 1.15 -4.23
C ILE A 42 -6.55 1.81 -3.30
N MET A 43 -7.84 1.54 -3.57
CA MET A 43 -8.99 2.03 -2.81
C MET A 43 -9.25 3.54 -2.94
N GLY A 44 -8.74 4.14 -4.02
CA GLY A 44 -8.97 5.54 -4.36
C GLY A 44 -7.89 6.49 -3.84
N GLU A 45 -8.20 7.79 -3.89
CA GLU A 45 -7.27 8.90 -3.62
C GLU A 45 -7.67 9.77 -2.42
N ILE A 46 -8.73 9.37 -1.68
CA ILE A 46 -9.23 10.09 -0.50
C ILE A 46 -9.06 9.20 0.72
N CYS A 47 -8.29 9.68 1.70
CA CYS A 47 -8.00 8.99 2.94
C CYS A 47 -8.99 9.40 4.05
N THR A 48 -9.37 8.46 4.93
CA THR A 48 -10.17 8.76 6.12
C THR A 48 -9.37 9.39 7.26
N ARG A 49 -8.03 9.42 7.14
CA ARG A 49 -7.11 9.97 8.17
C ARG A 49 -6.26 11.09 7.61
N GLY A 50 -5.97 12.08 8.47
CA GLY A 50 -5.13 13.25 8.14
C GLY A 50 -3.77 13.18 8.84
N CYS A 51 -2.84 12.42 8.31
CA CYS A 51 -1.44 12.44 8.78
C CYS A 51 -0.75 13.71 8.29
N THR A 52 -0.05 14.44 9.18
CA THR A 52 0.46 15.79 8.87
C THR A 52 1.57 15.83 7.82
N PHE A 53 2.24 14.71 7.60
CA PHE A 53 3.29 14.56 6.58
C PHE A 53 2.77 14.07 5.22
N CYS A 54 1.50 13.67 5.14
CA CYS A 54 0.94 13.03 3.95
C CYS A 54 0.28 14.08 3.04
N ASN A 55 0.54 13.95 1.73
CA ASN A 55 -0.05 14.84 0.72
C ASN A 55 -1.37 14.33 0.14
N VAL A 56 -1.84 13.15 0.59
CA VAL A 56 -3.10 12.56 0.12
C VAL A 56 -4.29 13.33 0.70
N ALA A 57 -5.29 13.58 -0.14
CA ALA A 57 -6.50 14.29 0.27
C ALA A 57 -7.25 13.53 1.37
N THR A 58 -7.72 14.26 2.39
CA THR A 58 -8.51 13.71 3.50
C THR A 58 -9.98 14.02 3.30
N GLY A 59 -10.84 13.03 3.53
CA GLY A 59 -12.28 13.20 3.38
C GLY A 59 -13.08 11.91 3.42
N LYS A 60 -14.26 11.94 2.78
CA LYS A 60 -15.12 10.76 2.63
C LYS A 60 -14.77 10.05 1.32
N PRO A 61 -14.19 8.83 1.37
CA PRO A 61 -13.86 8.07 0.18
C PRO A 61 -15.12 7.66 -0.61
N GLN A 62 -14.89 7.36 -1.88
CA GLN A 62 -15.94 6.77 -2.74
C GLN A 62 -16.03 5.25 -2.51
N THR A 63 -17.09 4.65 -3.05
CA THR A 63 -17.26 3.19 -3.08
C THR A 63 -16.08 2.53 -3.78
N LEU A 64 -15.65 1.37 -3.27
CA LEU A 64 -14.59 0.58 -3.89
C LEU A 64 -14.95 0.17 -5.33
N ASP A 65 -13.97 0.26 -6.21
CA ASP A 65 -14.07 -0.32 -7.54
C ASP A 65 -13.77 -1.84 -7.46
N ALA A 66 -14.79 -2.66 -7.60
CA ALA A 66 -14.64 -4.12 -7.58
C ALA A 66 -13.69 -4.66 -8.66
N PHE A 67 -13.44 -3.91 -9.73
CA PHE A 67 -12.54 -4.28 -10.81
C PHE A 67 -11.09 -3.81 -10.61
N GLU A 68 -10.82 -2.97 -9.61
CA GLU A 68 -9.49 -2.42 -9.35
C GLU A 68 -8.41 -3.50 -9.16
N PRO A 69 -8.63 -4.60 -8.40
CA PRO A 69 -7.64 -5.68 -8.28
C PRO A 69 -7.20 -6.26 -9.64
N GLY A 70 -8.17 -6.47 -10.54
CA GLY A 70 -7.90 -6.95 -11.89
C GLY A 70 -7.16 -5.93 -12.75
N LYS A 71 -7.50 -4.64 -12.65
CA LYS A 71 -6.81 -3.55 -13.35
C LYS A 71 -5.37 -3.41 -12.91
N VAL A 72 -5.12 -3.46 -11.60
CA VAL A 72 -3.76 -3.42 -11.03
C VAL A 72 -2.93 -4.61 -11.52
N ALA A 73 -3.48 -5.82 -11.43
CA ALA A 73 -2.79 -7.03 -11.91
C ALA A 73 -2.46 -6.96 -13.41
N HIS A 74 -3.37 -6.39 -14.22
CA HIS A 74 -3.14 -6.18 -15.64
C HIS A 74 -2.00 -5.17 -15.89
N ALA A 75 -1.99 -4.04 -15.17
CA ALA A 75 -0.93 -3.05 -15.29
C ALA A 75 0.43 -3.61 -14.88
N VAL A 76 0.51 -4.36 -13.77
CA VAL A 76 1.73 -5.03 -13.30
C VAL A 76 2.31 -5.95 -14.38
N ALA A 77 1.45 -6.76 -15.03
CA ALA A 77 1.87 -7.67 -16.09
C ALA A 77 2.30 -6.93 -17.35
N GLU A 78 1.54 -5.93 -17.79
CA GLU A 78 1.83 -5.14 -19.00
C GLU A 78 3.12 -4.32 -18.88
N LEU A 79 3.40 -3.82 -17.66
CA LEU A 79 4.65 -3.13 -17.35
C LEU A 79 5.83 -4.08 -17.14
N GLY A 80 5.58 -5.39 -16.96
CA GLY A 80 6.62 -6.38 -16.68
C GLY A 80 7.35 -6.08 -15.36
N LEU A 81 6.61 -5.63 -14.32
CA LEU A 81 7.23 -5.25 -13.06
C LEU A 81 7.88 -6.45 -12.38
N LYS A 82 9.11 -6.27 -11.95
CA LYS A 82 9.86 -7.26 -11.15
C LYS A 82 9.46 -7.20 -9.68
N HIS A 83 9.14 -5.99 -9.22
CA HIS A 83 8.72 -5.70 -7.85
C HIS A 83 7.60 -4.66 -7.88
N VAL A 84 6.51 -4.95 -7.21
CA VAL A 84 5.41 -4.00 -7.02
C VAL A 84 5.15 -3.80 -5.53
N VAL A 85 5.02 -2.54 -5.13
CA VAL A 85 4.48 -2.20 -3.82
C VAL A 85 3.00 -1.86 -4.00
N VAL A 86 2.13 -2.52 -3.26
CA VAL A 86 0.70 -2.20 -3.21
C VAL A 86 0.43 -1.53 -1.87
N THR A 87 -0.01 -0.29 -1.91
CA THR A 87 -0.42 0.47 -0.73
C THR A 87 -1.83 1.01 -0.92
N SER A 88 -2.38 1.64 0.10
CA SER A 88 -3.71 2.22 0.05
C SER A 88 -3.81 3.50 0.85
N VAL A 89 -4.90 4.23 0.64
CA VAL A 89 -5.43 5.17 1.63
C VAL A 89 -5.99 4.42 2.83
N ASP A 90 -6.09 5.06 4.01
CA ASP A 90 -6.85 4.49 5.13
C ASP A 90 -8.36 4.51 4.81
N ARG A 91 -9.02 3.41 5.10
CA ARG A 91 -10.45 3.18 4.85
C ARG A 91 -11.17 2.76 6.13
N ASP A 92 -11.10 3.62 7.16
CA ASP A 92 -11.82 3.40 8.44
C ASP A 92 -13.36 3.34 8.27
N ASP A 93 -13.87 3.67 7.09
CA ASP A 93 -15.26 3.55 6.68
C ASP A 93 -15.66 2.11 6.30
N LEU A 94 -14.68 1.24 6.02
CA LEU A 94 -14.90 -0.17 5.71
C LEU A 94 -14.75 -1.03 6.98
N ALA A 95 -15.59 -2.05 7.10
CA ALA A 95 -15.60 -2.92 8.27
C ALA A 95 -14.30 -3.69 8.48
N ASP A 96 -13.60 -4.00 7.39
CA ASP A 96 -12.30 -4.71 7.37
C ASP A 96 -11.11 -3.81 7.05
N GLY A 97 -11.33 -2.48 6.94
CA GLY A 97 -10.30 -1.53 6.55
C GLY A 97 -9.71 -1.74 5.16
N GLY A 98 -10.40 -2.51 4.30
CA GLY A 98 -9.96 -2.86 2.95
C GLY A 98 -9.09 -4.12 2.86
N ALA A 99 -9.05 -4.94 3.90
CA ALA A 99 -8.23 -6.15 3.95
C ALA A 99 -8.54 -7.13 2.82
N GLU A 100 -9.81 -7.40 2.55
CA GLU A 100 -10.20 -8.28 1.43
C GLU A 100 -9.81 -7.69 0.07
N HIS A 101 -9.86 -6.36 -0.08
CA HIS A 101 -9.44 -5.70 -1.32
C HIS A 101 -7.92 -5.83 -1.56
N PHE A 102 -7.10 -5.74 -0.49
CA PHE A 102 -5.67 -6.10 -0.55
C PHE A 102 -5.48 -7.56 -0.96
N ALA A 103 -6.19 -8.48 -0.31
CA ALA A 103 -6.07 -9.91 -0.60
C ALA A 103 -6.44 -10.25 -2.05
N GLN A 104 -7.50 -9.68 -2.57
CA GLN A 104 -7.91 -9.84 -3.98
C GLN A 104 -6.83 -9.28 -4.92
N THR A 105 -6.25 -8.12 -4.61
CA THR A 105 -5.19 -7.51 -5.42
C THR A 105 -3.94 -8.39 -5.44
N ILE A 106 -3.50 -8.90 -4.28
CA ILE A 106 -2.35 -9.82 -4.18
C ILE A 106 -2.59 -11.08 -5.02
N ARG A 107 -3.75 -11.73 -4.85
CA ARG A 107 -4.12 -12.96 -5.59
C ARG A 107 -4.19 -12.70 -7.10
N ALA A 108 -4.76 -11.58 -7.52
CA ALA A 108 -4.85 -11.20 -8.94
C ALA A 108 -3.47 -10.96 -9.57
N ILE A 109 -2.57 -10.26 -8.87
CA ILE A 109 -1.18 -10.05 -9.32
C ILE A 109 -0.46 -11.38 -9.39
N ARG A 110 -0.53 -12.21 -8.34
CA ARG A 110 0.15 -13.51 -8.29
C ARG A 110 -0.29 -14.44 -9.41
N HIS A 111 -1.58 -14.45 -9.72
CA HIS A 111 -2.13 -15.25 -10.83
C HIS A 111 -1.61 -14.78 -12.19
N ARG A 112 -1.54 -13.47 -12.41
CA ARG A 112 -1.21 -12.90 -13.72
C ARG A 112 0.30 -12.74 -13.95
N SER A 113 1.05 -12.51 -12.87
CA SER A 113 2.49 -12.25 -12.88
C SER A 113 3.19 -13.03 -11.75
N PRO A 114 3.28 -14.36 -11.86
CA PRO A 114 3.76 -15.23 -10.76
C PRO A 114 5.23 -14.94 -10.36
N GLY A 115 6.02 -14.33 -11.24
CA GLY A 115 7.41 -13.98 -10.96
C GLY A 115 7.61 -12.58 -10.35
N THR A 116 6.54 -11.79 -10.18
CA THR A 116 6.63 -10.47 -9.56
C THR A 116 6.68 -10.60 -8.03
N THR A 117 7.66 -9.95 -7.40
CA THR A 117 7.68 -9.77 -5.94
C THR A 117 6.60 -8.78 -5.53
N ILE A 118 5.74 -9.17 -4.61
CA ILE A 118 4.63 -8.36 -4.11
C ILE A 118 4.94 -7.91 -2.70
N GLU A 119 5.24 -6.63 -2.53
CA GLU A 119 5.29 -5.96 -1.24
C GLU A 119 3.95 -5.25 -1.01
N ILE A 120 3.42 -5.31 0.20
CA ILE A 120 2.26 -4.51 0.60
C ILE A 120 2.67 -3.51 1.67
N LEU A 121 2.13 -2.30 1.61
CA LEU A 121 2.22 -1.31 2.67
C LEU A 121 0.81 -1.02 3.17
N THR A 122 0.48 -1.62 4.32
CA THR A 122 -0.89 -1.65 4.84
C THR A 122 -1.19 -0.51 5.82
N PRO A 123 -2.48 -0.15 6.00
CA PRO A 123 -2.95 0.58 7.18
C PRO A 123 -2.73 -0.26 8.45
N ASP A 124 -3.02 0.34 9.61
CA ASP A 124 -2.85 -0.34 10.91
C ASP A 124 -4.04 -1.24 11.32
N PHE A 125 -5.14 -1.25 10.58
CA PHE A 125 -6.36 -2.00 10.86
C PHE A 125 -6.89 -1.77 12.32
N LEU A 126 -6.67 -0.57 12.88
CA LEU A 126 -6.89 -0.27 14.30
C LEU A 126 -8.31 -0.59 14.80
N LYS A 127 -9.32 -0.41 13.96
CA LYS A 127 -10.73 -0.61 14.31
C LYS A 127 -11.33 -1.86 13.68
N CYS A 128 -10.51 -2.66 13.01
CA CYS A 128 -10.95 -3.83 12.28
C CYS A 128 -10.92 -5.09 13.14
N PRO A 129 -11.70 -6.13 12.81
CA PRO A 129 -11.62 -7.43 13.45
C PRO A 129 -10.24 -8.07 13.17
N ALA A 130 -9.82 -8.99 14.03
CA ALA A 130 -8.53 -9.70 13.87
C ALA A 130 -8.42 -10.44 12.53
N SER A 131 -9.54 -10.94 12.00
CA SER A 131 -9.62 -11.58 10.67
C SER A 131 -9.17 -10.69 9.52
N ALA A 132 -9.21 -9.35 9.65
CA ALA A 132 -8.72 -8.45 8.62
C ALA A 132 -7.22 -8.68 8.34
N LEU A 133 -6.40 -8.73 9.39
CA LEU A 133 -4.97 -9.03 9.24
C LEU A 133 -4.73 -10.46 8.73
N GLU A 134 -5.48 -11.43 9.25
CA GLU A 134 -5.41 -12.84 8.82
C GLU A 134 -5.67 -12.97 7.32
N THR A 135 -6.73 -12.33 6.81
CA THR A 135 -7.08 -12.31 5.38
C THR A 135 -5.93 -11.82 4.49
N VAL A 136 -5.23 -10.76 4.92
CA VAL A 136 -4.11 -10.21 4.16
C VAL A 136 -2.88 -11.13 4.21
N VAL A 137 -2.57 -11.69 5.38
CA VAL A 137 -1.44 -12.62 5.54
C VAL A 137 -1.67 -13.92 4.75
N GLU A 138 -2.89 -14.46 4.76
CA GLU A 138 -3.28 -15.65 4.00
C GLU A 138 -3.19 -15.45 2.47
N ALA A 139 -3.34 -14.21 1.98
CA ALA A 139 -3.13 -13.90 0.57
C ALA A 139 -1.64 -14.00 0.15
N ARG A 140 -0.71 -14.14 1.12
CA ARG A 140 0.72 -14.40 0.94
C ARG A 140 1.46 -13.37 0.07
N PRO A 141 1.50 -12.09 0.49
CA PRO A 141 2.48 -11.15 -0.07
C PRO A 141 3.89 -11.67 0.23
N ASP A 142 4.88 -11.27 -0.55
CA ASP A 142 6.28 -11.63 -0.29
C ASP A 142 6.87 -10.78 0.85
N VAL A 143 6.42 -9.51 0.97
CA VAL A 143 6.83 -8.58 2.02
C VAL A 143 5.60 -7.88 2.60
N PHE A 144 5.46 -7.97 3.91
CA PHE A 144 4.46 -7.22 4.68
C PHE A 144 5.12 -5.97 5.29
N ASN A 145 4.77 -4.79 4.80
CA ASN A 145 5.26 -3.53 5.31
C ASN A 145 4.15 -2.76 6.05
N HIS A 146 4.49 -2.20 7.20
CA HIS A 146 3.69 -1.21 7.91
C HIS A 146 4.61 -0.19 8.56
N ASN A 147 4.50 1.06 8.14
CA ASN A 147 5.38 2.12 8.62
C ASN A 147 4.97 2.61 10.02
N LEU A 148 5.96 2.76 10.89
CA LEU A 148 5.81 3.44 12.19
C LEU A 148 5.84 4.95 12.04
N GLU A 149 6.49 5.46 11.02
CA GLU A 149 6.65 6.84 10.59
C GLU A 149 7.46 7.70 11.56
N THR A 150 7.18 7.64 12.87
CA THR A 150 7.85 8.46 13.88
C THR A 150 7.87 7.78 15.24
N VAL A 151 8.43 8.46 16.24
CA VAL A 151 8.55 8.00 17.63
C VAL A 151 7.24 8.17 18.42
N PRO A 152 7.02 7.42 19.52
CA PRO A 152 5.76 7.45 20.29
C PRO A 152 5.31 8.84 20.70
N GLY A 153 6.25 9.69 21.11
CA GLY A 153 5.96 11.05 21.61
C GLY A 153 5.34 12.00 20.60
N LEU A 154 5.59 11.74 19.30
CA LEU A 154 5.08 12.57 18.20
C LEU A 154 3.81 12.00 17.54
N TYR A 155 3.35 10.81 17.95
CA TYR A 155 2.27 10.13 17.25
C TYR A 155 0.96 10.91 17.17
N LEU A 156 0.57 11.57 18.27
CA LEU A 156 -0.67 12.35 18.33
C LEU A 156 -0.63 13.60 17.42
N GLU A 157 0.55 14.16 17.22
CA GLU A 157 0.74 15.31 16.35
C GLU A 157 0.87 14.91 14.88
N VAL A 158 1.66 13.87 14.62
CA VAL A 158 2.07 13.47 13.26
C VAL A 158 1.07 12.49 12.63
N ARG A 159 0.53 11.54 13.42
CA ARG A 159 -0.43 10.51 13.00
C ARG A 159 -1.60 10.38 13.99
N PRO A 160 -2.46 11.38 14.13
CA PRO A 160 -3.50 11.42 15.18
C PRO A 160 -4.48 10.24 15.11
N GLY A 161 -4.70 9.68 13.91
CA GLY A 161 -5.55 8.51 13.67
C GLY A 161 -4.95 7.16 14.04
N ALA A 162 -3.63 7.07 14.29
CA ALA A 162 -2.91 5.82 14.54
C ALA A 162 -2.44 5.70 16.01
N ARG A 163 -1.90 4.52 16.36
CA ARG A 163 -1.34 4.23 17.70
C ARG A 163 -0.04 3.45 17.58
N TYR A 164 1.06 4.00 18.09
CA TYR A 164 2.41 3.43 17.97
C TYR A 164 2.49 1.96 18.40
N PHE A 165 2.03 1.65 19.61
CA PHE A 165 2.09 0.28 20.14
C PHE A 165 1.14 -0.68 19.43
N HIS A 166 0.05 -0.16 18.83
CA HIS A 166 -0.81 -0.99 17.98
C HIS A 166 -0.07 -1.37 16.69
N SER A 167 0.62 -0.44 16.05
CA SER A 167 1.43 -0.69 14.86
C SER A 167 2.55 -1.70 15.12
N LEU A 168 3.21 -1.64 16.30
CA LEU A 168 4.19 -2.66 16.70
C LEU A 168 3.55 -4.03 16.86
N ARG A 169 2.39 -4.12 17.54
CA ARG A 169 1.68 -5.39 17.73
C ARG A 169 1.17 -5.97 16.41
N LEU A 170 0.79 -5.13 15.45
CA LEU A 170 0.42 -5.56 14.12
C LEU A 170 1.57 -6.31 13.44
N LEU A 171 2.78 -5.74 13.41
CA LEU A 171 3.96 -6.39 12.85
C LEU A 171 4.32 -7.69 13.59
N GLN A 172 4.22 -7.68 14.93
CA GLN A 172 4.41 -8.89 15.74
C GLN A 172 3.39 -9.97 15.36
N LYS A 173 2.10 -9.59 15.21
CA LYS A 173 1.03 -10.53 14.86
C LYS A 173 1.22 -11.16 13.48
N VAL A 174 1.74 -10.42 12.51
CA VAL A 174 2.13 -10.97 11.20
C VAL A 174 3.13 -12.10 11.39
N LYS A 175 4.16 -11.93 12.23
CA LYS A 175 5.18 -12.95 12.50
C LYS A 175 4.63 -14.15 13.28
N GLU A 176 3.58 -13.96 14.08
CA GLU A 176 2.88 -15.06 14.76
C GLU A 176 2.03 -15.88 13.77
N LEU A 177 1.39 -15.22 12.80
CA LEU A 177 0.57 -15.86 11.77
C LEU A 177 1.43 -16.57 10.71
N ASP A 178 2.51 -15.94 10.28
CA ASP A 178 3.49 -16.53 9.35
C ASP A 178 4.93 -16.13 9.76
N PRO A 179 5.66 -17.00 10.49
CA PRO A 179 7.04 -16.73 10.90
C PRO A 179 8.02 -16.52 9.73
N THR A 180 7.68 -17.03 8.54
CA THR A 180 8.54 -16.96 7.35
C THR A 180 8.36 -15.66 6.56
N MET A 181 7.24 -14.95 6.74
CA MET A 181 6.96 -13.71 6.02
C MET A 181 7.97 -12.62 6.34
N PHE A 182 8.52 -11.97 5.32
CA PHE A 182 9.33 -10.78 5.51
C PHE A 182 8.46 -9.64 6.01
N THR A 183 8.86 -9.03 7.15
CA THR A 183 8.22 -7.82 7.65
C THR A 183 9.17 -6.63 7.48
N LYS A 184 8.60 -5.49 7.13
CA LYS A 184 9.32 -4.23 6.91
C LYS A 184 8.61 -3.09 7.64
N SER A 185 9.36 -2.11 8.07
CA SER A 185 8.84 -0.87 8.64
C SER A 185 9.71 0.31 8.22
N GLY A 186 9.14 1.50 8.24
CA GLY A 186 9.84 2.74 7.95
C GLY A 186 9.58 3.79 9.02
N ILE A 187 10.58 4.66 9.19
CA ILE A 187 10.48 5.89 9.98
C ILE A 187 11.04 7.07 9.17
N MET A 188 10.47 8.24 9.37
CA MET A 188 10.97 9.48 8.80
C MET A 188 11.94 10.13 9.80
N VAL A 189 13.14 10.44 9.32
CA VAL A 189 14.15 11.16 10.11
C VAL A 189 13.94 12.66 9.95
N GLY A 190 14.07 13.41 11.06
CA GLY A 190 13.96 14.87 11.06
C GLY A 190 12.57 15.43 11.36
N LEU A 191 11.65 14.63 11.89
CA LEU A 191 10.33 15.08 12.36
C LEU A 191 10.34 15.65 13.80
N GLY A 192 11.47 15.67 14.48
CA GLY A 192 11.63 16.18 15.84
C GLY A 192 12.82 15.58 16.55
#